data_dee44095397e56db68ea9bf08c531eae
#
_entry.id   dee44095397e56db68ea9bf08c531eae
#
_cell.length_a   1.000
_cell.length_b   1.000
_cell.length_c   1.000
_cell.angle_alpha   90.00
_cell.angle_beta   90.00
_cell.angle_gamma   90.00
#
_symmetry.space_group_name_H-M   'P 1'
#
loop_
_entity.id
_entity.type
_entity.pdbx_description
1 polymer ?
#
loop_
_entity_poly.entity_id
_entity_poly.type
_entity_poly.pdbx_seq_one_letter_code
_entity_poly.pdbx_strand_id
1 'polypeptide(L)'
;MHFVFDMDGVICTPAKGIQFGIVEYVEHCKPIANVSEFMHWLKKDNHLIIIWCNRPNDLAVKLSTERWLELNEIPYDRLLFDRPVEPIFVNETPCNSQYFDYDDDTRTVAMLFEEWKEWITEKERLEQLAQ
;
A
#
# COMPACT_ATOMS: atom_id res chain seq x y z
N MET A 1 11.75 -9.02 -2.70
CA MET A 1 10.34 -9.30 -3.10
C MET A 1 9.72 -8.07 -3.73
N HIS A 2 8.64 -8.27 -4.46
CA HIS A 2 7.87 -7.18 -5.05
C HIS A 2 6.54 -7.08 -4.30
N PHE A 3 6.22 -5.89 -3.80
CA PHE A 3 5.00 -5.64 -3.06
C PHE A 3 4.10 -4.70 -3.85
N VAL A 4 2.84 -5.05 -3.96
CA VAL A 4 1.81 -4.21 -4.57
C VAL A 4 0.79 -3.85 -3.50
N PHE A 5 0.67 -2.56 -3.22
CA PHE A 5 -0.23 -2.04 -2.19
C PHE A 5 -1.36 -1.25 -2.84
N ASP A 6 -2.57 -1.45 -2.32
CA ASP A 6 -3.64 -0.48 -2.54
C ASP A 6 -3.36 0.75 -1.69
N MET A 7 -3.94 1.87 -2.03
CA MET A 7 -3.73 3.12 -1.29
C MET A 7 -4.78 3.36 -0.22
N ASP A 8 -6.03 3.51 -0.62
CA ASP A 8 -7.11 3.86 0.30
C ASP A 8 -7.49 2.69 1.19
N GLY A 9 -7.38 2.89 2.51
CA GLY A 9 -7.61 1.85 3.51
C GLY A 9 -6.35 1.04 3.87
N VAL A 10 -5.25 1.19 3.15
CA VAL A 10 -4.00 0.46 3.41
C VAL A 10 -2.85 1.41 3.74
N ILE A 11 -2.62 2.42 2.92
CA ILE A 11 -1.58 3.43 3.13
C ILE A 11 -2.17 4.65 3.83
N CYS A 12 -3.38 5.03 3.48
CA CYS A 12 -4.07 6.16 4.08
C CYS A 12 -5.49 5.78 4.51
N THR A 13 -6.03 6.57 5.43
CA THR A 13 -7.45 6.48 5.79
C THR A 13 -8.30 7.09 4.68
N PRO A 14 -9.46 6.50 4.36
CA PRO A 14 -10.40 7.14 3.45
C PRO A 14 -10.88 8.48 4.01
N ALA A 15 -11.07 9.47 3.14
CA ALA A 15 -11.62 10.78 3.50
C ALA A 15 -13.15 10.70 3.52
N LYS A 16 -13.73 10.35 4.67
CA LYS A 16 -15.19 10.18 4.82
C LYS A 16 -15.92 11.48 4.56
N GLY A 17 -17.05 11.40 3.83
CA GLY A 17 -17.90 12.54 3.52
C GLY A 17 -17.42 13.41 2.36
N ILE A 18 -16.30 13.06 1.73
CA ILE A 18 -15.76 13.77 0.56
C ILE A 18 -15.83 12.84 -0.65
N GLN A 19 -16.19 13.39 -1.79
CA GLN A 19 -16.28 12.62 -3.03
C GLN A 19 -14.93 11.99 -3.37
N PHE A 20 -14.94 10.67 -3.60
CA PHE A 20 -13.75 9.95 -4.04
C PHE A 20 -13.27 10.41 -5.43
N GLY A 21 -11.96 10.46 -5.61
CA GLY A 21 -11.37 10.71 -6.93
C GLY A 21 -11.18 12.18 -7.29
N ILE A 22 -11.27 13.09 -6.31
CA ILE A 22 -10.95 14.51 -6.51
C ILE A 22 -9.81 14.94 -5.58
N VAL A 23 -9.18 16.06 -5.88
CA VAL A 23 -8.03 16.59 -5.11
C VAL A 23 -8.40 16.81 -3.63
N GLU A 24 -9.58 17.34 -3.35
CA GLU A 24 -10.05 17.54 -1.98
C GLU A 24 -10.02 16.23 -1.15
N TYR A 25 -10.42 15.12 -1.76
CA TYR A 25 -10.35 13.81 -1.12
C TYR A 25 -8.92 13.47 -0.71
N VAL A 26 -7.96 13.65 -1.63
CA VAL A 26 -6.54 13.38 -1.37
C VAL A 26 -6.03 14.20 -0.19
N GLU A 27 -6.36 15.48 -0.16
CA GLU A 27 -5.91 16.41 0.87
C GLU A 27 -6.41 16.06 2.28
N HIS A 28 -7.55 15.37 2.38
CA HIS A 28 -8.15 14.97 3.65
C HIS A 28 -7.81 13.55 4.09
N CYS A 29 -7.08 12.80 3.27
CA CYS A 29 -6.58 11.48 3.68
C CYS A 29 -5.45 11.64 4.70
N LYS A 30 -5.42 10.75 5.68
CA LYS A 30 -4.36 10.71 6.70
C LYS A 30 -3.56 9.42 6.56
N PRO A 31 -2.25 9.43 6.82
CA PRO A 31 -1.49 8.19 6.77
C PRO A 31 -1.93 7.21 7.86
N ILE A 32 -1.94 5.94 7.51
CA ILE A 32 -2.15 4.86 8.48
C ILE A 32 -0.94 4.86 9.43
N ALA A 33 -1.16 4.58 10.70
CA ALA A 33 -0.11 4.52 11.70
C ALA A 33 0.99 3.54 11.26
N ASN A 34 2.24 3.96 11.38
CA ASN A 34 3.44 3.18 11.07
C ASN A 34 3.65 2.83 9.59
N VAL A 35 2.85 3.34 8.66
CA VAL A 35 3.00 3.01 7.24
C VAL A 35 4.34 3.50 6.68
N SER A 36 4.75 4.72 6.99
CA SER A 36 6.03 5.26 6.53
C SER A 36 7.20 4.39 7.04
N GLU A 37 7.18 4.05 8.32
CA GLU A 37 8.19 3.19 8.93
C GLU A 37 8.24 1.82 8.25
N PHE A 38 7.10 1.21 8.00
CA PHE A 38 7.04 -0.10 7.33
C PHE A 38 7.59 -0.03 5.90
N MET A 39 7.22 1.00 5.14
CA MET A 39 7.71 1.17 3.77
C MET A 39 9.22 1.41 3.72
N HIS A 40 9.76 2.19 4.65
CA HIS A 40 11.21 2.37 4.77
C HIS A 40 11.91 1.07 5.14
N TRP A 41 11.31 0.27 6.03
CA TRP A 41 11.84 -1.04 6.38
C TRP A 41 11.92 -1.96 5.15
N LEU A 42 10.88 -1.98 4.29
CA LEU A 42 10.91 -2.73 3.04
C LEU A 42 12.03 -2.25 2.11
N LYS A 43 12.17 -0.94 1.95
CA LYS A 43 13.19 -0.37 1.05
C LYS A 43 14.60 -0.64 1.54
N LYS A 44 14.80 -0.75 2.83
CA LYS A 44 16.11 -1.05 3.42
C LYS A 44 16.67 -2.40 2.93
N ASP A 45 15.81 -3.37 2.70
CA ASP A 45 16.17 -4.69 2.18
C ASP A 45 15.98 -4.80 0.65
N ASN A 46 15.93 -3.68 -0.05
CA ASN A 46 15.83 -3.60 -1.51
C ASN A 46 14.57 -4.25 -2.10
N HIS A 47 13.48 -4.31 -1.35
CA HIS A 47 12.20 -4.73 -1.90
C HIS A 47 11.63 -3.65 -2.83
N LEU A 48 10.94 -4.08 -3.87
CA LEU A 48 10.24 -3.19 -4.78
C LEU A 48 8.84 -2.88 -4.23
N ILE A 49 8.49 -1.61 -4.17
CA ILE A 49 7.17 -1.15 -3.71
C ILE A 49 6.43 -0.54 -4.88
N ILE A 50 5.28 -1.14 -5.21
CA ILE A 50 4.35 -0.61 -6.20
C ILE A 50 3.07 -0.23 -5.46
N ILE A 51 2.64 1.02 -5.62
CA ILE A 51 1.34 1.46 -5.12
C ILE A 51 0.39 1.50 -6.32
N TRP A 52 -0.67 0.70 -6.28
CA TRP A 52 -1.65 0.63 -7.36
C TRP A 52 -3.03 0.92 -6.79
N CYS A 53 -3.48 2.16 -6.94
CA CYS A 53 -4.73 2.62 -6.38
C CYS A 53 -5.85 2.66 -7.43
N ASN A 54 -7.09 2.61 -6.95
CA ASN A 54 -8.26 2.72 -7.80
C ASN A 54 -8.72 4.17 -8.03
N ARG A 55 -7.89 5.15 -7.65
CA ARG A 55 -8.14 6.55 -7.98
C ARG A 55 -8.05 6.76 -9.50
N PRO A 56 -8.81 7.72 -10.05
CA PRO A 56 -8.77 7.96 -11.49
C PRO A 56 -7.39 8.47 -11.94
N ASN A 57 -7.01 8.10 -13.16
CA ASN A 57 -5.79 8.57 -13.80
C ASN A 57 -5.98 9.99 -14.35
N ASP A 58 -6.26 10.92 -13.47
CA ASP A 58 -6.45 12.34 -13.73
C ASP A 58 -5.21 13.09 -13.26
N LEU A 59 -4.70 14.01 -14.06
CA LEU A 59 -3.44 14.70 -13.78
C LEU A 59 -3.45 15.40 -12.41
N ALA A 60 -4.53 16.09 -12.07
CA ALA A 60 -4.63 16.79 -10.79
C ALA A 60 -4.60 15.82 -9.60
N VAL A 61 -5.31 14.70 -9.69
CA VAL A 61 -5.32 13.65 -8.66
C VAL A 61 -3.96 12.96 -8.57
N LYS A 62 -3.32 12.68 -9.70
CA LYS A 62 -1.98 12.08 -9.71
C LYS A 62 -0.96 12.97 -9.01
N LEU A 63 -0.88 14.23 -9.38
CA LEU A 63 0.06 15.17 -8.78
C LEU A 63 -0.21 15.37 -7.28
N SER A 64 -1.46 15.47 -6.90
CA SER A 64 -1.87 15.59 -5.51
C SER A 64 -1.49 14.34 -4.70
N THR A 65 -1.70 13.15 -5.27
CA THR A 65 -1.34 11.88 -4.62
C THR A 65 0.18 11.75 -4.46
N GLU A 66 0.95 12.08 -5.49
CA GLU A 66 2.42 12.07 -5.42
C GLU A 66 2.92 13.02 -4.33
N ARG A 67 2.36 14.23 -4.28
CA ARG A 67 2.71 15.21 -3.25
C ARG A 67 2.36 14.72 -1.85
N TRP A 68 1.19 14.09 -1.69
CA TRP A 68 0.76 13.52 -0.41
C TRP A 68 1.73 12.45 0.09
N LEU A 69 2.16 11.55 -0.81
CA LEU A 69 3.13 10.50 -0.48
C LEU A 69 4.47 11.11 -0.06
N GLU A 70 4.94 12.11 -0.77
CA GLU A 70 6.19 12.81 -0.45
C GLU A 70 6.11 13.51 0.91
N LEU A 71 5.03 14.26 1.16
CA LEU A 71 4.82 14.98 2.43
C LEU A 71 4.72 14.04 3.63
N ASN A 72 4.21 12.83 3.44
CA ASN A 72 4.10 11.83 4.49
C ASN A 72 5.28 10.86 4.53
N GLU A 73 6.34 11.16 3.77
CA GLU A 73 7.58 10.39 3.75
C GLU A 73 7.38 8.90 3.47
N ILE A 74 6.53 8.60 2.48
CA ILE A 74 6.25 7.22 2.06
C ILE A 74 7.03 6.91 0.80
N PRO A 75 8.07 6.06 0.86
CA PRO A 75 8.85 5.69 -0.31
C PRO A 75 8.10 4.68 -1.16
N TYR A 76 8.28 4.76 -2.47
CA TYR A 76 7.73 3.80 -3.42
C TYR A 76 8.57 3.83 -4.70
N ASP A 77 8.49 2.76 -5.49
CA ASP A 77 9.18 2.68 -6.78
C ASP A 77 8.26 3.03 -7.93
N ARG A 78 6.99 2.65 -7.86
CA ARG A 78 6.00 2.97 -8.89
C ARG A 78 4.66 3.30 -8.26
N LEU A 79 3.95 4.25 -8.89
CA LEU A 79 2.61 4.66 -8.52
C LEU A 79 1.70 4.51 -9.73
N LEU A 80 0.69 3.64 -9.62
CA LEU A 80 -0.25 3.32 -10.69
C LEU A 80 -1.67 3.66 -10.26
N PHE A 81 -2.50 4.04 -11.23
CA PHE A 81 -3.89 4.47 -11.03
C PHE A 81 -4.85 3.55 -11.78
N ASP A 82 -6.15 3.80 -11.63
CA ASP A 82 -7.22 3.06 -12.31
C ASP A 82 -7.20 1.55 -12.04
N ARG A 83 -6.82 1.14 -10.82
CA ARG A 83 -6.92 -0.28 -10.46
C ARG A 83 -8.39 -0.70 -10.50
N PRO A 84 -8.71 -1.84 -11.17
CA PRO A 84 -10.07 -2.35 -11.17
C PRO A 84 -10.56 -2.62 -9.74
N VAL A 85 -11.84 -2.35 -9.49
CA VAL A 85 -12.50 -2.78 -8.26
C VAL A 85 -12.73 -4.28 -8.36
N GLU A 86 -12.44 -5.02 -7.28
CA GLU A 86 -12.58 -6.49 -7.22
C GLU A 86 -11.81 -7.21 -8.34
N PRO A 87 -10.49 -6.98 -8.49
CA PRO A 87 -9.72 -7.63 -9.53
C PRO A 87 -9.54 -9.12 -9.28
N ILE A 88 -9.51 -9.89 -10.36
CA ILE A 88 -9.08 -11.29 -10.32
C ILE A 88 -7.71 -11.33 -10.97
N PHE A 89 -6.69 -11.78 -10.22
CA PHE A 89 -5.35 -11.92 -10.74
C PHE A 89 -5.15 -13.32 -11.32
N VAL A 90 -4.70 -13.36 -12.57
CA VAL A 90 -4.33 -14.61 -13.23
C VAL A 90 -2.83 -14.52 -13.51
N ASN A 91 -2.05 -15.31 -12.80
CA ASN A 91 -0.60 -15.23 -12.84
C ASN A 91 0.02 -16.54 -13.31
N GLU A 92 1.15 -16.44 -13.99
CA GLU A 92 1.96 -17.60 -14.37
C GLU A 92 2.57 -18.28 -13.15
N THR A 93 2.93 -17.51 -12.13
CA THR A 93 3.49 -18.02 -10.88
C THR A 93 2.58 -17.71 -9.70
N PRO A 94 2.63 -18.53 -8.62
CA PRO A 94 1.86 -18.23 -7.43
C PRO A 94 2.19 -16.87 -6.84
N CYS A 95 1.19 -16.17 -6.34
CA CYS A 95 1.36 -14.94 -5.59
C CYS A 95 0.61 -15.02 -4.26
N ASN A 96 1.09 -14.30 -3.26
CA ASN A 96 0.40 -14.14 -1.99
C ASN A 96 -0.47 -12.90 -2.04
N SER A 97 -1.64 -12.96 -1.41
CA SER A 97 -2.52 -11.81 -1.31
C SER A 97 -3.07 -11.67 0.10
N GLN A 98 -3.33 -10.43 0.49
CA GLN A 98 -3.92 -10.11 1.78
C GLN A 98 -5.00 -9.05 1.58
N TYR A 99 -6.17 -9.33 2.14
CA TYR A 99 -7.30 -8.40 2.15
C TYR A 99 -7.40 -7.73 3.52
N PHE A 100 -7.64 -6.42 3.53
CA PHE A 100 -7.90 -5.64 4.73
C PHE A 100 -9.31 -5.09 4.68
N ASP A 101 -10.05 -5.27 5.76
CA ASP A 101 -11.30 -4.56 5.99
C ASP A 101 -11.00 -3.41 6.95
N TYR A 102 -11.02 -2.20 6.44
CA TYR A 102 -10.73 -1.01 7.24
C TYR A 102 -11.70 -0.84 8.40
N ASP A 103 -12.94 -1.30 8.25
CA ASP A 103 -13.98 -1.20 9.28
C ASP A 103 -13.95 -2.37 10.29
N ASP A 104 -12.99 -3.29 10.17
CA ASP A 104 -12.82 -4.39 11.11
C ASP A 104 -12.20 -3.86 12.41
N ASP A 105 -12.99 -3.87 13.50
CA ASP A 105 -12.57 -3.42 14.82
C ASP A 105 -11.56 -4.34 15.50
N THR A 106 -11.37 -5.55 15.02
CA THR A 106 -10.52 -6.55 15.67
C THR A 106 -9.05 -6.43 15.29
N ARG A 107 -8.74 -5.80 14.15
CA ARG A 107 -7.37 -5.67 13.63
C ARG A 107 -7.20 -4.32 12.95
N THR A 108 -6.05 -3.71 13.13
CA THR A 108 -5.65 -2.49 12.41
C THR A 108 -4.61 -2.85 11.36
N VAL A 109 -4.54 -2.04 10.31
CA VAL A 109 -3.50 -2.21 9.27
C VAL A 109 -2.10 -2.12 9.89
N ALA A 110 -1.92 -1.26 10.88
CA ALA A 110 -0.64 -1.13 11.59
C ALA A 110 -0.21 -2.44 12.27
N MET A 111 -1.15 -3.16 12.88
CA MET A 111 -0.87 -4.48 13.47
C MET A 111 -0.49 -5.50 12.40
N LEU A 112 -1.15 -5.44 11.26
CA LEU A 112 -0.84 -6.32 10.12
C LEU A 112 0.54 -6.05 9.55
N PHE A 113 1.01 -4.81 9.55
CA PHE A 113 2.38 -4.48 9.13
C PHE A 113 3.42 -5.19 10.01
N GLU A 114 3.20 -5.25 11.33
CA GLU A 114 4.12 -5.98 12.22
C GLU A 114 4.11 -7.48 11.95
N GLU A 115 2.94 -8.08 11.75
CA GLU A 115 2.83 -9.49 11.37
C GLU A 115 3.53 -9.77 10.02
N TRP A 116 3.42 -8.84 9.08
CA TRP A 116 4.06 -8.97 7.77
C TRP A 116 5.57 -8.90 7.87
N LYS A 117 6.12 -8.06 8.74
CA LYS A 117 7.57 -8.03 8.99
C LYS A 117 8.07 -9.40 9.43
N GLU A 118 7.38 -10.04 10.35
CA GLU A 118 7.72 -11.37 10.83
C GLU A 118 7.66 -12.41 9.71
N TRP A 119 6.59 -12.39 8.93
CA TRP A 119 6.41 -13.31 7.81
C TRP A 119 7.49 -13.13 6.74
N ILE A 120 7.79 -11.89 6.37
CA ILE A 120 8.82 -11.57 5.36
C ILE A 120 10.20 -12.04 5.85
N THR A 121 10.53 -11.75 7.09
CA THR A 121 11.81 -12.15 7.69
C THR A 121 11.96 -13.67 7.67
N GLU A 122 10.93 -14.40 8.04
CA GLU A 122 10.96 -15.86 8.04
C GLU A 122 11.09 -16.42 6.62
N LYS A 123 10.37 -15.85 5.66
CA LYS A 123 10.47 -16.27 4.27
C LYS A 123 11.86 -16.05 3.69
N GLU A 124 12.49 -14.91 3.97
CA GLU A 124 13.85 -14.61 3.55
C GLU A 124 14.84 -15.59 4.17
N ARG A 125 14.67 -15.91 5.46
CA ARG A 125 15.50 -16.89 6.15
C ARG A 125 15.43 -18.26 5.47
N LEU A 126 14.22 -18.72 5.14
CA LEU A 126 14.02 -20.01 4.47
C LEU A 126 14.60 -20.01 3.05
N GLU A 127 14.48 -18.93 2.32
CA GLU A 127 15.08 -18.79 0.98
C GLU A 127 16.62 -18.87 1.04
N GLN A 128 17.24 -18.25 2.05
CA GLN A 128 18.69 -18.33 2.25
C GLN A 128 19.15 -19.75 2.55
N LEU A 129 18.39 -20.50 3.34
CA LEU A 129 18.70 -21.90 3.65
C LEU A 129 18.58 -22.82 2.44
N ALA A 130 17.76 -22.47 1.46
CA ALA A 130 17.56 -23.26 0.25
C ALA A 130 18.64 -23.07 -0.82
N GLN A 131 19.52 -22.09 -0.64
CA GLN A 131 20.61 -21.78 -1.57
C GLN A 131 21.84 -22.66 -1.37
#